data_b4ec1cc117961fd7608a06da28ebeb97
#
_entry.id   b4ec1cc117961fd7608a06da28ebeb97
#
_cell.length_a   1.000
_cell.length_b   1.000
_cell.length_c   1.000
_cell.angle_alpha   90.00
_cell.angle_beta   90.00
_cell.angle_gamma   90.00
#
_symmetry.space_group_name_H-M   'P 1'
#
loop_
_entity.id
_entity.type
_entity.pdbx_description
1 polymer ?
#
loop_
_entity_poly.entity_id
_entity_poly.type
_entity_poly.pdbx_seq_one_letter_code
_entity_poly.pdbx_strand_id
1 'polypeptide(L)'
;MSEARINGKPALLAAAAERAAEILSHARLPVIAGLGTDIAGARASILLAERLRGAYDHMYSARIFADLDVMRQAGLMFTTPNEARLRADVFLFIGKDLTKVWPAMMARLSPAEIPPFDLAREPRKLLWIAPARGSADVGGLAIQILDTSNLHTALAALRARAAGRPVRCAKSMLRKLDEFAGVLKNARFGVAVWGGDSLDSPAIEMLQGLVRDLNRTTRFSGLPLGCDSNASGVVQTSGWMTGFPVRTSFGRGFPEHDTWRFDATRMIESGEADAALWISAYGPATPPWKKNIPLVALASPQTAFAREPEVRIEVGCPGIDHDGA
;
A
#
# COMPACT_ATOMS: atom_id res chain seq x y z
N MET A 1 19.70 -21.19 -9.58
CA MET A 1 18.69 -22.08 -10.22
C MET A 1 17.52 -22.13 -9.27
N SER A 2 16.31 -21.89 -9.74
CA SER A 2 15.11 -21.98 -8.91
C SER A 2 14.95 -23.41 -8.41
N GLU A 3 14.84 -23.61 -7.11
CA GLU A 3 14.48 -24.91 -6.54
C GLU A 3 12.97 -25.11 -6.64
N ALA A 4 12.56 -26.28 -7.15
CA ALA A 4 11.17 -26.66 -7.21
C ALA A 4 10.92 -27.94 -6.40
N ARG A 5 9.75 -28.04 -5.78
CA ARG A 5 9.33 -29.19 -4.97
C ARG A 5 7.88 -29.54 -5.29
N ILE A 6 7.61 -30.86 -5.32
CA ILE A 6 6.26 -31.42 -5.40
C ILE A 6 6.05 -32.29 -4.16
N ASN A 7 5.03 -32.00 -3.36
CA ASN A 7 4.78 -32.68 -2.08
C ASN A 7 6.02 -32.77 -1.18
N GLY A 8 6.77 -31.65 -1.09
CA GLY A 8 8.00 -31.53 -0.31
C GLY A 8 9.24 -32.19 -0.90
N LYS A 9 9.14 -32.92 -2.01
CA LYS A 9 10.28 -33.58 -2.68
C LYS A 9 10.83 -32.73 -3.79
N PRO A 10 12.17 -32.64 -3.96
CA PRO A 10 12.79 -31.93 -5.09
C PRO A 10 12.24 -32.42 -6.43
N ALA A 11 12.01 -31.50 -7.35
CA ALA A 11 11.47 -31.77 -8.68
C ALA A 11 12.09 -30.85 -9.74
N LEU A 12 12.04 -31.25 -10.99
CA LEU A 12 12.38 -30.37 -12.10
C LEU A 12 11.34 -29.25 -12.22
N LEU A 13 11.77 -28.05 -12.58
CA LEU A 13 10.90 -26.90 -12.74
C LEU A 13 9.74 -27.18 -13.71
N ALA A 14 10.02 -27.85 -14.84
CA ALA A 14 8.98 -28.22 -15.81
C ALA A 14 7.91 -29.13 -15.18
N ALA A 15 8.30 -30.18 -14.45
CA ALA A 15 7.38 -31.07 -13.77
C ALA A 15 6.56 -30.34 -12.67
N ALA A 16 7.18 -29.42 -11.95
CA ALA A 16 6.47 -28.60 -10.97
C ALA A 16 5.45 -27.66 -11.64
N ALA A 17 5.82 -27.05 -12.78
CA ALA A 17 4.91 -26.20 -13.55
C ALA A 17 3.73 -26.99 -14.13
N GLU A 18 3.96 -28.20 -14.67
CA GLU A 18 2.90 -29.10 -15.14
C GLU A 18 1.94 -29.47 -13.99
N ARG A 19 2.48 -29.86 -12.83
CA ARG A 19 1.66 -30.19 -11.67
C ARG A 19 0.86 -28.98 -11.17
N ALA A 20 1.46 -27.80 -11.16
CA ALA A 20 0.78 -26.56 -10.81
C ALA A 20 -0.38 -26.25 -11.76
N ALA A 21 -0.14 -26.40 -13.07
CA ALA A 21 -1.17 -26.21 -14.10
C ALA A 21 -2.31 -27.23 -13.94
N GLU A 22 -2.00 -28.48 -13.65
CA GLU A 22 -2.99 -29.53 -13.37
C GLU A 22 -3.88 -29.15 -12.17
N ILE A 23 -3.30 -28.80 -11.03
CA ILE A 23 -4.04 -28.40 -9.82
C ILE A 23 -4.98 -27.23 -10.11
N LEU A 24 -4.46 -26.18 -10.75
CA LEU A 24 -5.23 -24.96 -10.97
C LEU A 24 -6.31 -25.11 -12.05
N SER A 25 -6.05 -25.91 -13.08
CA SER A 25 -7.02 -26.14 -14.17
C SER A 25 -8.16 -27.08 -13.79
N HIS A 26 -7.96 -27.97 -12.82
CA HIS A 26 -9.00 -28.85 -12.29
C HIS A 26 -9.85 -28.19 -11.19
N ALA A 27 -9.41 -27.05 -10.67
CA ALA A 27 -10.18 -26.32 -9.68
C ALA A 27 -11.43 -25.71 -10.33
N ARG A 28 -12.52 -25.73 -9.59
CA ARG A 28 -13.78 -25.09 -9.98
C ARG A 28 -13.67 -23.56 -9.92
N LEU A 29 -13.00 -23.04 -8.92
CA LEU A 29 -12.75 -21.61 -8.74
C LEU A 29 -11.37 -21.40 -8.09
N PRO A 30 -10.29 -21.37 -8.89
CA PRO A 30 -8.96 -21.10 -8.37
C PRO A 30 -8.80 -19.63 -7.99
N VAL A 31 -8.04 -19.37 -6.94
CA VAL A 31 -7.69 -18.01 -6.50
C VAL A 31 -6.18 -17.78 -6.61
N ILE A 32 -5.80 -16.71 -7.29
CA ILE A 32 -4.41 -16.23 -7.35
C ILE A 32 -4.26 -15.15 -6.29
N ALA A 33 -3.53 -15.43 -5.24
CA ALA A 33 -3.42 -14.59 -4.05
C ALA A 33 -1.97 -14.25 -3.72
N GLY A 34 -1.81 -13.36 -2.76
CA GLY A 34 -0.49 -12.84 -2.39
C GLY A 34 -0.08 -11.71 -3.33
N LEU A 35 0.22 -12.03 -4.57
CA LEU A 35 0.62 -11.11 -5.64
C LEU A 35 1.81 -10.20 -5.26
N GLY A 36 2.65 -10.65 -4.34
CA GLY A 36 3.91 -9.99 -3.99
C GLY A 36 4.93 -10.18 -5.12
N THR A 37 4.77 -9.45 -6.22
CA THR A 37 5.57 -9.55 -7.44
C THR A 37 5.68 -8.19 -8.14
N ASP A 38 6.51 -8.10 -9.18
CA ASP A 38 6.65 -6.94 -10.04
C ASP A 38 5.47 -6.78 -11.03
N ILE A 39 5.55 -5.78 -11.90
CA ILE A 39 4.52 -5.49 -12.91
C ILE A 39 4.35 -6.65 -13.90
N ALA A 40 5.45 -7.27 -14.33
CA ALA A 40 5.41 -8.39 -15.26
C ALA A 40 4.74 -9.62 -14.64
N GLY A 41 5.09 -9.95 -13.39
CA GLY A 41 4.46 -11.02 -12.63
C GLY A 41 3.00 -10.75 -12.32
N ALA A 42 2.62 -9.49 -12.00
CA ALA A 42 1.23 -9.10 -11.81
C ALA A 42 0.40 -9.30 -13.09
N ARG A 43 0.92 -8.87 -14.24
CA ARG A 43 0.27 -9.08 -15.55
C ARG A 43 0.08 -10.57 -15.86
N ALA A 44 1.12 -11.38 -15.67
CA ALA A 44 1.04 -12.82 -15.88
C ALA A 44 0.00 -13.48 -14.98
N SER A 45 -0.08 -13.04 -13.71
CA SER A 45 -1.05 -13.52 -12.74
C SER A 45 -2.49 -13.18 -13.11
N ILE A 46 -2.74 -11.96 -13.58
CA ILE A 46 -4.08 -11.53 -14.02
C ILE A 46 -4.52 -12.30 -15.28
N LEU A 47 -3.61 -12.48 -16.27
CA LEU A 47 -3.89 -13.30 -17.46
C LEU A 47 -4.15 -14.77 -17.11
N LEU A 48 -3.43 -15.28 -16.11
CA LEU A 48 -3.67 -16.64 -15.61
C LEU A 48 -5.05 -16.75 -14.94
N ALA A 49 -5.44 -15.75 -14.12
CA ALA A 49 -6.77 -15.70 -13.52
C ALA A 49 -7.87 -15.65 -14.57
N GLU A 50 -7.70 -14.84 -15.61
CA GLU A 50 -8.64 -14.77 -16.74
C GLU A 50 -8.77 -16.11 -17.46
N ARG A 51 -7.65 -16.74 -17.82
CA ARG A 51 -7.61 -18.04 -18.50
C ARG A 51 -8.27 -19.15 -17.69
N LEU A 52 -8.09 -19.14 -16.38
CA LEU A 52 -8.66 -20.13 -15.45
C LEU A 52 -10.07 -19.80 -15.00
N ARG A 53 -10.62 -18.65 -15.40
CA ARG A 53 -11.88 -18.09 -14.85
C ARG A 53 -11.86 -18.00 -13.33
N GLY A 54 -10.69 -17.71 -12.76
CA GLY A 54 -10.44 -17.60 -11.33
C GLY A 54 -10.63 -16.18 -10.83
N ALA A 55 -10.27 -15.99 -9.56
CA ALA A 55 -10.19 -14.68 -8.93
C ALA A 55 -8.74 -14.36 -8.54
N TYR A 56 -8.46 -13.07 -8.32
CA TYR A 56 -7.16 -12.65 -7.81
C TYR A 56 -7.28 -11.55 -6.76
N ASP A 57 -6.35 -11.60 -5.79
CA ASP A 57 -6.31 -10.65 -4.68
C ASP A 57 -4.85 -10.43 -4.19
N HIS A 58 -4.56 -9.22 -3.72
CA HIS A 58 -3.26 -8.90 -3.13
C HIS A 58 -3.30 -9.07 -1.61
N MET A 59 -2.20 -9.55 -1.00
CA MET A 59 -2.11 -9.79 0.45
C MET A 59 -2.38 -8.56 1.33
N TYR A 60 -2.23 -7.35 0.78
CA TYR A 60 -2.49 -6.09 1.47
C TYR A 60 -3.68 -5.30 0.89
N SER A 61 -4.55 -5.93 0.12
CA SER A 61 -5.68 -5.27 -0.54
C SER A 61 -6.58 -4.47 0.43
N ALA A 62 -6.87 -5.01 1.60
CA ALA A 62 -7.70 -4.34 2.60
C ALA A 62 -7.18 -2.95 3.01
N ARG A 63 -5.85 -2.77 3.05
CA ARG A 63 -5.23 -1.48 3.39
C ARG A 63 -5.34 -0.48 2.25
N ILE A 64 -5.24 -0.96 1.01
CA ILE A 64 -5.29 -0.12 -0.20
C ILE A 64 -6.71 0.40 -0.43
N PHE A 65 -7.72 -0.38 -0.08
CA PHE A 65 -9.12 0.01 -0.32
C PHE A 65 -9.53 1.26 0.43
N ALA A 66 -8.94 1.59 1.57
CA ALA A 66 -9.22 2.85 2.26
C ALA A 66 -8.86 4.07 1.39
N ASP A 67 -7.71 4.04 0.72
CA ASP A 67 -7.29 5.10 -0.21
C ASP A 67 -8.13 5.07 -1.50
N LEU A 68 -8.41 3.90 -2.05
CA LEU A 68 -9.18 3.74 -3.29
C LEU A 68 -10.64 4.18 -3.11
N ASP A 69 -11.25 3.93 -1.96
CA ASP A 69 -12.61 4.39 -1.67
C ASP A 69 -12.69 5.91 -1.69
N VAL A 70 -11.74 6.59 -1.05
CA VAL A 70 -11.68 8.06 -1.07
C VAL A 70 -11.37 8.57 -2.48
N MET A 71 -10.46 7.93 -3.21
CA MET A 71 -10.17 8.30 -4.59
C MET A 71 -11.40 8.23 -5.48
N ARG A 72 -12.21 7.20 -5.34
CA ARG A 72 -13.45 6.99 -6.12
C ARG A 72 -14.55 7.99 -5.76
N GLN A 73 -14.69 8.34 -4.48
CA GLN A 73 -15.79 9.17 -3.99
C GLN A 73 -15.48 10.66 -3.99
N ALA A 74 -14.26 11.05 -3.64
CA ALA A 74 -13.87 12.44 -3.42
C ALA A 74 -12.68 12.90 -4.26
N GLY A 75 -11.98 11.97 -4.92
CA GLY A 75 -10.70 12.21 -5.58
C GLY A 75 -9.54 12.28 -4.60
N LEU A 76 -8.38 11.88 -5.07
CA LEU A 76 -7.10 12.02 -4.36
C LEU A 76 -6.14 12.89 -5.16
N MET A 77 -5.58 13.90 -4.50
CA MET A 77 -4.44 14.66 -5.04
C MET A 77 -3.17 14.08 -4.46
N PHE A 78 -2.37 13.39 -5.27
CA PHE A 78 -1.15 12.77 -4.79
C PHE A 78 0.05 13.04 -5.72
N THR A 79 1.24 12.88 -5.15
CA THR A 79 2.53 13.06 -5.82
C THR A 79 3.34 11.77 -5.79
N THR A 80 4.51 11.78 -6.39
CA THR A 80 5.47 10.67 -6.35
C THR A 80 6.52 10.88 -5.26
N PRO A 81 7.16 9.82 -4.75
CA PRO A 81 8.27 9.96 -3.81
C PRO A 81 9.41 10.82 -4.34
N ASN A 82 9.71 10.73 -5.64
CA ASN A 82 10.76 11.54 -6.26
C ASN A 82 10.39 13.03 -6.32
N GLU A 83 9.16 13.37 -6.69
CA GLU A 83 8.72 14.76 -6.68
C GLU A 83 8.71 15.33 -5.26
N ALA A 84 8.21 14.56 -4.29
CA ALA A 84 8.26 14.95 -2.88
C ALA A 84 9.71 15.22 -2.41
N ARG A 85 10.65 14.31 -2.71
CA ARG A 85 12.07 14.48 -2.40
C ARG A 85 12.68 15.74 -3.03
N LEU A 86 12.36 15.99 -4.28
CA LEU A 86 13.01 17.06 -5.05
C LEU A 86 12.42 18.45 -4.77
N ARG A 87 11.15 18.55 -4.38
CA ARG A 87 10.43 19.83 -4.35
C ARG A 87 9.79 20.20 -3.02
N ALA A 88 9.46 19.21 -2.15
CA ALA A 88 8.71 19.51 -0.94
C ALA A 88 9.53 20.37 0.04
N ASP A 89 9.01 21.54 0.40
CA ASP A 89 9.54 22.41 1.46
C ASP A 89 8.82 22.17 2.80
N VAL A 90 7.64 21.56 2.79
CA VAL A 90 6.89 21.16 3.97
C VAL A 90 6.46 19.69 3.86
N PHE A 91 6.76 18.89 4.88
CA PHE A 91 6.17 17.58 5.07
C PHE A 91 5.19 17.58 6.24
N LEU A 92 3.99 17.06 6.02
CA LEU A 92 3.01 16.74 7.05
C LEU A 92 2.90 15.22 7.19
N PHE A 93 3.59 14.64 8.17
CA PHE A 93 3.47 13.22 8.48
C PHE A 93 2.25 12.96 9.36
N ILE A 94 1.55 11.84 9.11
CA ILE A 94 0.31 11.52 9.82
C ILE A 94 0.32 10.07 10.28
N GLY A 95 -0.01 9.87 11.55
CA GLY A 95 -0.14 8.56 12.16
C GLY A 95 1.17 8.02 12.72
N LYS A 96 1.24 6.70 12.82
CA LYS A 96 2.35 5.96 13.44
C LYS A 96 3.72 6.30 12.86
N ASP A 97 4.73 5.85 13.54
CA ASP A 97 6.13 6.04 13.19
C ASP A 97 6.49 5.49 11.81
N LEU A 98 6.37 6.34 10.82
CA LEU A 98 6.72 6.01 9.43
C LEU A 98 8.22 5.68 9.28
N THR A 99 9.07 6.14 10.19
CA THR A 99 10.50 5.82 10.16
C THR A 99 10.79 4.36 10.49
N LYS A 100 9.93 3.73 11.30
CA LYS A 100 10.01 2.30 11.63
C LYS A 100 9.24 1.42 10.65
N VAL A 101 8.07 1.89 10.23
CA VAL A 101 7.20 1.12 9.31
C VAL A 101 7.74 1.17 7.88
N TRP A 102 8.31 2.31 7.45
CA TRP A 102 8.80 2.54 6.10
C TRP A 102 10.21 3.16 6.06
N PRO A 103 11.23 2.55 6.68
CA PRO A 103 12.55 3.16 6.81
C PRO A 103 13.19 3.46 5.45
N ALA A 104 13.09 2.58 4.47
CA ALA A 104 13.64 2.78 3.13
C ALA A 104 12.96 3.94 2.39
N MET A 105 11.64 4.10 2.54
CA MET A 105 10.92 5.21 1.95
C MET A 105 11.26 6.53 2.63
N MET A 106 11.36 6.54 3.96
CA MET A 106 11.77 7.74 4.69
C MET A 106 13.19 8.16 4.32
N ALA A 107 14.12 7.21 4.19
CA ALA A 107 15.46 7.49 3.67
C ALA A 107 15.41 8.06 2.24
N ARG A 108 14.57 7.51 1.35
CA ARG A 108 14.40 8.00 -0.03
C ARG A 108 13.79 9.40 -0.10
N LEU A 109 12.87 9.74 0.77
CA LEU A 109 12.31 11.10 0.84
C LEU A 109 13.33 12.13 1.29
N SER A 110 14.39 11.70 1.99
CA SER A 110 15.47 12.56 2.51
C SER A 110 14.94 13.85 3.15
N PRO A 111 14.02 13.77 4.13
CA PRO A 111 13.35 14.97 4.65
C PRO A 111 14.30 15.94 5.37
N ALA A 112 15.48 15.48 5.77
CA ALA A 112 16.53 16.31 6.37
C ALA A 112 17.30 17.17 5.36
N GLU A 113 17.24 16.84 4.06
CA GLU A 113 17.95 17.58 3.03
C GLU A 113 17.17 18.81 2.55
N ILE A 114 17.89 19.81 2.08
CA ILE A 114 17.27 20.94 1.36
C ILE A 114 16.75 20.43 0.02
N PRO A 115 15.50 20.73 -0.37
CA PRO A 115 14.96 20.25 -1.63
C PRO A 115 15.73 20.85 -2.81
N PRO A 116 16.28 20.00 -3.73
CA PRO A 116 17.15 20.48 -4.82
C PRO A 116 16.48 21.49 -5.77
N PHE A 117 15.17 21.38 -5.95
CA PHE A 117 14.39 22.27 -6.83
C PHE A 117 13.59 23.34 -6.08
N ASP A 118 13.89 23.54 -4.81
CA ASP A 118 13.35 24.67 -4.08
C ASP A 118 14.24 25.92 -4.29
N LEU A 119 13.65 26.96 -4.90
CA LEU A 119 14.37 28.19 -5.23
C LEU A 119 14.87 28.96 -4.00
N ALA A 120 14.17 28.85 -2.88
CA ALA A 120 14.56 29.51 -1.64
C ALA A 120 15.74 28.80 -0.93
N ARG A 121 15.99 27.53 -1.22
CA ARG A 121 17.03 26.70 -0.62
C ARG A 121 17.01 26.73 0.91
N GLU A 122 15.80 26.75 1.47
CA GLU A 122 15.60 26.74 2.91
C GLU A 122 15.45 25.32 3.46
N PRO A 123 15.81 25.05 4.71
CA PRO A 123 15.52 23.79 5.38
C PRO A 123 14.01 23.50 5.39
N ARG A 124 13.66 22.24 5.19
CA ARG A 124 12.28 21.79 5.20
C ARG A 124 11.63 21.97 6.57
N LYS A 125 10.34 22.24 6.57
CA LYS A 125 9.52 22.24 7.78
C LYS A 125 8.83 20.90 7.93
N LEU A 126 9.03 20.26 9.08
CA LEU A 126 8.47 18.94 9.37
C LEU A 126 7.38 19.07 10.43
N LEU A 127 6.20 18.64 10.08
CA LEU A 127 5.03 18.56 10.94
C LEU A 127 4.62 17.10 11.10
N TRP A 128 4.24 16.69 12.31
CA TRP A 128 3.75 15.34 12.53
C TRP A 128 2.50 15.32 13.41
N ILE A 129 1.44 14.67 12.94
CA ILE A 129 0.20 14.48 13.70
C ILE A 129 0.18 13.04 14.22
N ALA A 130 0.02 12.89 15.54
CA ALA A 130 -0.11 11.61 16.25
C ALA A 130 1.03 10.61 15.99
N PRO A 131 2.31 11.00 16.12
CA PRO A 131 3.38 10.03 16.13
C PRO A 131 3.26 9.10 17.34
N ALA A 132 3.73 7.86 17.22
CA ALA A 132 3.90 7.01 18.39
C ALA A 132 4.94 7.64 19.34
N ARG A 133 4.75 7.49 20.64
CA ARG A 133 5.69 8.06 21.65
C ARG A 133 7.11 7.56 21.37
N GLY A 134 8.06 8.49 21.32
CA GLY A 134 9.50 8.23 21.17
C GLY A 134 9.98 8.04 19.72
N SER A 135 9.21 8.37 18.72
CA SER A 135 9.48 8.03 17.33
C SER A 135 9.75 9.17 16.37
N ALA A 136 9.97 10.38 16.87
CA ALA A 136 10.07 11.56 16.03
C ALA A 136 11.51 12.07 15.84
N ASP A 137 12.46 11.19 15.55
CA ASP A 137 13.76 11.62 15.03
C ASP A 137 13.82 11.37 13.53
N VAL A 138 13.82 12.44 12.75
CA VAL A 138 14.00 12.41 11.30
C VAL A 138 15.30 13.17 11.00
N GLY A 139 16.42 12.47 11.17
CA GLY A 139 17.74 12.99 10.81
C GLY A 139 18.17 14.25 11.58
N GLY A 140 17.80 14.39 12.85
CA GLY A 140 18.17 15.50 13.70
C GLY A 140 17.42 16.82 13.43
N LEU A 141 16.40 16.81 12.57
CA LEU A 141 15.59 18.01 12.31
C LEU A 141 14.53 18.24 13.39
N ALA A 142 14.28 19.52 13.69
CA ALA A 142 13.19 19.92 14.56
C ALA A 142 11.83 19.59 13.92
N ILE A 143 11.09 18.68 14.56
CA ILE A 143 9.75 18.31 14.15
C ILE A 143 8.73 18.97 15.06
N GLN A 144 7.75 19.66 14.48
CA GLN A 144 6.58 20.13 15.22
C GLN A 144 5.59 18.99 15.37
N ILE A 145 5.20 18.67 16.60
CA ILE A 145 4.30 17.55 16.90
C ILE A 145 2.94 18.04 17.38
N LEU A 146 1.88 17.56 16.74
CA LEU A 146 0.51 17.64 17.22
C LEU A 146 0.12 16.28 17.80
N ASP A 147 0.25 16.14 19.11
CA ASP A 147 -0.13 14.93 19.82
C ASP A 147 -1.67 14.83 19.95
N THR A 148 -2.22 13.69 19.54
CA THR A 148 -3.66 13.41 19.60
C THR A 148 -3.92 11.90 19.61
N SER A 149 -4.96 11.50 20.35
CA SER A 149 -5.49 10.14 20.30
C SER A 149 -6.60 9.98 19.24
N ASN A 150 -7.08 11.08 18.65
CA ASN A 150 -8.17 11.08 17.67
C ASN A 150 -7.77 11.86 16.42
N LEU A 151 -7.33 11.11 15.39
CA LEU A 151 -6.88 11.67 14.12
C LEU A 151 -7.99 12.41 13.36
N HIS A 152 -9.22 11.91 13.35
CA HIS A 152 -10.36 12.56 12.67
C HIS A 152 -10.60 13.96 13.21
N THR A 153 -10.70 14.06 14.55
CA THR A 153 -10.92 15.34 15.21
C THR A 153 -9.76 16.31 14.97
N ALA A 154 -8.53 15.83 15.01
CA ALA A 154 -7.35 16.66 14.77
C ALA A 154 -7.28 17.17 13.33
N LEU A 155 -7.51 16.30 12.35
CA LEU A 155 -7.55 16.66 10.92
C LEU A 155 -8.70 17.62 10.61
N ALA A 156 -9.89 17.39 11.17
CA ALA A 156 -11.03 18.28 11.01
C ALA A 156 -10.76 19.67 11.61
N ALA A 157 -10.18 19.71 12.82
CA ALA A 157 -9.81 20.94 13.48
C ALA A 157 -8.73 21.72 12.73
N LEU A 158 -7.68 21.01 12.25
CA LEU A 158 -6.62 21.61 11.44
C LEU A 158 -7.17 22.19 10.12
N ARG A 159 -8.03 21.44 9.44
CA ARG A 159 -8.71 21.90 8.23
C ARG A 159 -9.55 23.14 8.48
N ALA A 160 -10.34 23.16 9.58
CA ALA A 160 -11.14 24.33 9.98
C ALA A 160 -10.24 25.55 10.24
N ARG A 161 -9.13 25.38 10.96
CA ARG A 161 -8.17 26.48 11.24
C ARG A 161 -7.48 26.96 9.96
N ALA A 162 -7.04 26.06 9.09
CA ALA A 162 -6.49 26.43 7.79
C ALA A 162 -7.47 27.26 6.94
N ALA A 163 -8.77 26.97 7.04
CA ALA A 163 -9.84 27.72 6.39
C ALA A 163 -10.28 28.99 7.17
N GLY A 164 -9.58 29.37 8.26
CA GLY A 164 -9.91 30.53 9.07
C GLY A 164 -11.18 30.38 9.94
N ARG A 165 -11.68 29.16 10.11
CA ARG A 165 -12.91 28.89 10.89
C ARG A 165 -12.60 28.73 12.39
N PRO A 166 -13.52 29.11 13.28
CA PRO A 166 -13.34 28.90 14.71
C PRO A 166 -13.40 27.41 15.08
N VAL A 167 -12.56 27.01 16.05
CA VAL A 167 -12.55 25.67 16.63
C VAL A 167 -12.63 25.81 18.15
N ARG A 168 -13.47 24.99 18.79
CA ARG A 168 -13.57 24.91 20.24
C ARG A 168 -12.70 23.78 20.76
N CYS A 169 -11.57 24.13 21.37
CA CYS A 169 -10.65 23.20 22.02
C CYS A 169 -9.84 23.92 23.10
N ALA A 170 -8.97 23.19 23.82
CA ALA A 170 -8.05 23.78 24.78
C ALA A 170 -7.14 24.84 24.10
N LYS A 171 -6.82 25.92 24.82
CA LYS A 171 -5.98 27.02 24.27
C LYS A 171 -4.61 26.54 23.75
N SER A 172 -4.00 25.56 24.41
CA SER A 172 -2.73 24.97 23.98
C SER A 172 -2.84 24.24 22.65
N MET A 173 -3.93 23.49 22.47
CA MET A 173 -4.23 22.80 21.21
C MET A 173 -4.55 23.79 20.09
N LEU A 174 -5.34 24.82 20.38
CA LEU A 174 -5.67 25.87 19.40
C LEU A 174 -4.41 26.55 18.88
N ARG A 175 -3.48 26.93 19.77
CA ARG A 175 -2.19 27.52 19.35
C ARG A 175 -1.42 26.60 18.44
N LYS A 176 -1.29 25.29 18.76
CA LYS A 176 -0.60 24.31 17.90
C LYS A 176 -1.27 24.17 16.53
N LEU A 177 -2.61 24.13 16.50
CA LEU A 177 -3.37 24.08 15.25
C LEU A 177 -3.13 25.32 14.38
N ASP A 178 -3.05 26.50 15.01
CA ASP A 178 -2.75 27.76 14.31
C ASP A 178 -1.32 27.79 13.77
N GLU A 179 -0.35 27.30 14.53
CA GLU A 179 1.04 27.15 14.11
C GLU A 179 1.15 26.21 12.88
N PHE A 180 0.51 25.01 12.96
CA PHE A 180 0.45 24.07 11.86
C PHE A 180 -0.23 24.69 10.62
N ALA A 181 -1.41 25.28 10.79
CA ALA A 181 -2.13 25.93 9.70
C ALA A 181 -1.31 27.03 9.03
N GLY A 182 -0.56 27.80 9.82
CA GLY A 182 0.36 28.84 9.32
C GLY A 182 1.46 28.25 8.45
N VAL A 183 2.12 27.18 8.90
CA VAL A 183 3.18 26.50 8.13
C VAL A 183 2.61 25.93 6.83
N LEU A 184 1.46 25.22 6.89
CA LEU A 184 0.86 24.61 5.73
C LEU A 184 0.42 25.63 4.66
N LYS A 185 -0.14 26.75 5.09
CA LYS A 185 -0.59 27.83 4.17
C LYS A 185 0.54 28.58 3.48
N ASN A 186 1.73 28.56 4.07
CA ASN A 186 2.93 29.19 3.52
C ASN A 186 3.85 28.22 2.77
N ALA A 187 3.44 26.96 2.62
CA ALA A 187 4.21 26.00 1.83
C ALA A 187 4.26 26.42 0.34
N ARG A 188 5.40 26.26 -0.29
CA ARG A 188 5.56 26.37 -1.74
C ARG A 188 5.15 25.08 -2.44
N PHE A 189 5.55 23.95 -1.89
CA PHE A 189 5.11 22.63 -2.27
C PHE A 189 5.06 21.72 -1.03
N GLY A 190 3.89 21.62 -0.43
CA GLY A 190 3.69 20.76 0.75
C GLY A 190 3.28 19.34 0.37
N VAL A 191 3.71 18.36 1.17
CA VAL A 191 3.33 16.97 0.99
C VAL A 191 2.85 16.36 2.30
N ALA A 192 1.61 15.87 2.32
CA ALA A 192 1.07 15.05 3.40
C ALA A 192 1.42 13.58 3.16
N VAL A 193 2.02 12.92 4.15
CA VAL A 193 2.50 11.52 4.06
C VAL A 193 1.80 10.68 5.11
N TRP A 194 1.18 9.57 4.71
CA TRP A 194 0.52 8.62 5.63
C TRP A 194 0.71 7.18 5.18
N GLY A 195 0.67 6.25 6.15
CA GLY A 195 0.68 4.81 5.87
C GLY A 195 -0.73 4.22 5.83
N GLY A 196 -0.96 3.21 5.01
CA GLY A 196 -2.28 2.63 4.76
C GLY A 196 -2.96 1.98 5.95
N ASP A 197 -2.27 1.76 7.07
CA ASP A 197 -2.84 1.20 8.31
C ASP A 197 -3.06 2.28 9.40
N SER A 198 -2.71 3.52 9.13
CA SER A 198 -2.77 4.62 10.09
C SER A 198 -4.08 5.41 10.03
N LEU A 199 -4.72 5.43 8.88
CA LEU A 199 -5.96 6.16 8.62
C LEU A 199 -7.01 5.25 8.01
N ASP A 200 -8.25 5.45 8.42
CA ASP A 200 -9.43 4.91 7.74
C ASP A 200 -9.94 5.88 6.65
N SER A 201 -10.89 5.42 5.84
CA SER A 201 -11.42 6.22 4.73
C SER A 201 -11.94 7.60 5.15
N PRO A 202 -12.69 7.79 6.27
CA PRO A 202 -13.10 9.11 6.72
C PRO A 202 -11.95 10.05 7.09
N ALA A 203 -10.87 9.52 7.71
CA ALA A 203 -9.70 10.32 8.04
C ALA A 203 -8.93 10.74 6.76
N ILE A 204 -8.81 9.83 5.80
CA ILE A 204 -8.20 10.12 4.49
C ILE A 204 -9.02 11.16 3.73
N GLU A 205 -10.35 11.04 3.74
CA GLU A 205 -11.23 12.04 3.11
C GLU A 205 -11.05 13.42 3.75
N MET A 206 -11.00 13.50 5.09
CA MET A 206 -10.75 14.74 5.81
C MET A 206 -9.39 15.35 5.45
N LEU A 207 -8.35 14.51 5.35
CA LEU A 207 -7.01 14.91 4.91
C LEU A 207 -7.02 15.43 3.48
N GLN A 208 -7.69 14.73 2.56
CA GLN A 208 -7.81 15.20 1.17
C GLN A 208 -8.62 16.48 1.06
N GLY A 209 -9.59 16.67 1.93
CA GLY A 209 -10.30 17.95 2.08
C GLY A 209 -9.36 19.09 2.50
N LEU A 210 -8.44 18.83 3.45
CA LEU A 210 -7.39 19.80 3.82
C LEU A 210 -6.45 20.08 2.65
N VAL A 211 -5.96 19.06 1.97
CA VAL A 211 -5.10 19.20 0.78
C VAL A 211 -5.77 20.05 -0.30
N ARG A 212 -7.04 19.77 -0.60
CA ARG A 212 -7.82 20.53 -1.57
C ARG A 212 -8.04 22.00 -1.16
N ASP A 213 -8.31 22.23 0.12
CA ASP A 213 -8.51 23.60 0.63
C ASP A 213 -7.20 24.41 0.58
N LEU A 214 -6.05 23.79 0.87
CA LEU A 214 -4.72 24.41 0.76
C LEU A 214 -4.37 24.75 -0.71
N ASN A 215 -4.76 23.89 -1.66
CA ASN A 215 -4.50 24.16 -3.09
C ASN A 215 -5.24 25.36 -3.69
N ARG A 216 -6.04 26.09 -2.91
CA ARG A 216 -6.59 27.38 -3.33
C ARG A 216 -5.56 28.51 -3.31
N THR A 217 -4.53 28.40 -2.48
CA THR A 217 -3.54 29.45 -2.26
C THR A 217 -2.09 28.98 -2.32
N THR A 218 -1.85 27.67 -2.26
CA THR A 218 -0.52 27.08 -2.30
C THR A 218 -0.53 25.82 -3.16
N ARG A 219 0.58 25.09 -3.22
CA ARG A 219 0.64 23.73 -3.79
C ARG A 219 0.80 22.71 -2.71
N PHE A 220 -0.13 21.79 -2.63
CA PHE A 220 -0.11 20.72 -1.64
C PHE A 220 -0.59 19.40 -2.24
N SER A 221 0.10 18.31 -1.94
CA SER A 221 -0.25 16.98 -2.43
C SER A 221 -0.20 15.94 -1.31
N GLY A 222 -0.83 14.80 -1.54
CA GLY A 222 -0.73 13.63 -0.69
C GLY A 222 0.33 12.65 -1.19
N LEU A 223 0.89 11.86 -0.29
CA LEU A 223 1.73 10.72 -0.60
C LEU A 223 1.29 9.55 0.30
N PRO A 224 0.32 8.74 -0.16
CA PRO A 224 0.01 7.50 0.52
C PRO A 224 1.22 6.58 0.40
N LEU A 225 1.75 6.15 1.53
CA LEU A 225 2.69 5.06 1.56
C LEU A 225 1.88 3.78 1.48
N GLY A 226 1.87 3.20 0.29
CA GLY A 226 1.19 1.95 0.02
C GLY A 226 1.68 0.84 0.95
N CYS A 227 1.21 -0.36 0.72
CA CYS A 227 1.69 -1.52 1.44
C CYS A 227 2.94 -2.07 0.77
N ASP A 228 3.64 -2.97 1.45
CA ASP A 228 4.78 -3.71 0.93
C ASP A 228 4.42 -4.57 -0.28
N SER A 229 5.40 -5.26 -0.81
CA SER A 229 5.24 -6.27 -1.86
C SER A 229 4.61 -5.73 -3.14
N ASN A 230 4.94 -4.49 -3.50
CA ASN A 230 4.48 -3.82 -4.72
C ASN A 230 2.96 -3.69 -4.85
N ALA A 231 2.25 -3.58 -3.73
CA ALA A 231 0.79 -3.53 -3.73
C ALA A 231 0.22 -2.42 -4.64
N SER A 232 0.83 -1.24 -4.65
CA SER A 232 0.40 -0.12 -5.52
C SER A 232 0.61 -0.44 -7.01
N GLY A 233 1.73 -1.06 -7.37
CA GLY A 233 2.00 -1.48 -8.75
C GLY A 233 1.02 -2.55 -9.24
N VAL A 234 0.70 -3.53 -8.40
CA VAL A 234 -0.28 -4.57 -8.71
C VAL A 234 -1.68 -3.98 -8.91
N VAL A 235 -2.12 -3.05 -8.05
CA VAL A 235 -3.42 -2.36 -8.19
C VAL A 235 -3.49 -1.55 -9.48
N GLN A 236 -2.42 -0.81 -9.81
CA GLN A 236 -2.37 -0.06 -11.08
C GLN A 236 -2.39 -0.99 -12.29
N THR A 237 -1.63 -2.09 -12.25
CA THR A 237 -1.62 -3.10 -13.31
C THR A 237 -3.02 -3.71 -13.50
N SER A 238 -3.71 -4.03 -12.40
CA SER A 238 -5.09 -4.50 -12.43
C SER A 238 -6.02 -3.47 -13.10
N GLY A 239 -5.90 -2.20 -12.71
CA GLY A 239 -6.67 -1.10 -13.30
C GLY A 239 -6.45 -0.96 -14.81
N TRP A 240 -5.20 -1.07 -15.28
CA TRP A 240 -4.89 -0.99 -16.71
C TRP A 240 -5.42 -2.17 -17.52
N MET A 241 -5.42 -3.38 -16.93
CA MET A 241 -5.81 -4.59 -17.64
C MET A 241 -7.32 -4.84 -17.61
N THR A 242 -8.00 -4.49 -16.53
CA THR A 242 -9.39 -4.89 -16.29
C THR A 242 -10.36 -3.72 -16.06
N GLY A 243 -9.84 -2.53 -15.79
CA GLY A 243 -10.65 -1.39 -15.33
C GLY A 243 -10.99 -1.43 -13.83
N PHE A 244 -10.55 -2.47 -13.10
CA PHE A 244 -10.84 -2.69 -11.69
C PHE A 244 -9.55 -2.85 -10.86
N PRO A 245 -9.56 -2.55 -9.56
CA PRO A 245 -8.46 -2.90 -8.67
C PRO A 245 -8.44 -4.41 -8.39
N VAL A 246 -7.54 -4.87 -7.52
CA VAL A 246 -7.52 -6.25 -6.99
C VAL A 246 -8.86 -6.62 -6.31
N ARG A 247 -9.05 -7.85 -5.89
CA ARG A 247 -10.35 -8.47 -5.59
C ARG A 247 -11.27 -8.45 -6.79
N THR A 248 -10.73 -8.99 -7.86
CA THR A 248 -11.42 -9.13 -9.15
C THR A 248 -11.48 -10.60 -9.54
N SER A 249 -12.59 -11.00 -10.14
CA SER A 249 -12.84 -12.37 -10.61
C SER A 249 -13.27 -12.40 -12.07
N PHE A 250 -12.82 -13.42 -12.78
CA PHE A 250 -13.25 -13.74 -14.14
C PHE A 250 -14.23 -14.93 -14.21
N GLY A 251 -14.80 -15.34 -13.08
CA GLY A 251 -15.68 -16.51 -12.99
C GLY A 251 -16.82 -16.53 -14.01
N ARG A 252 -17.32 -15.37 -14.42
CA ARG A 252 -18.37 -15.22 -15.43
C ARG A 252 -17.85 -14.96 -16.85
N GLY A 253 -16.51 -15.01 -17.04
CA GLY A 253 -15.88 -14.79 -18.34
C GLY A 253 -15.53 -13.34 -18.68
N PHE A 254 -15.75 -12.41 -17.75
CA PHE A 254 -15.36 -11.01 -17.81
C PHE A 254 -14.97 -10.54 -16.39
N PRO A 255 -14.18 -9.47 -16.24
CA PRO A 255 -13.76 -9.00 -14.92
C PRO A 255 -14.93 -8.42 -14.13
N GLU A 256 -15.08 -8.87 -12.89
CA GLU A 256 -16.02 -8.34 -11.90
C GLU A 256 -15.23 -8.01 -10.62
N HIS A 257 -15.50 -6.86 -10.03
CA HIS A 257 -14.86 -6.42 -8.81
C HIS A 257 -15.85 -6.29 -7.67
N ASP A 258 -15.49 -6.86 -6.52
CA ASP A 258 -16.20 -6.68 -5.26
C ASP A 258 -15.24 -6.89 -4.09
N THR A 259 -15.13 -5.88 -3.21
CA THR A 259 -14.14 -5.86 -2.12
C THR A 259 -14.39 -6.91 -1.03
N TRP A 260 -15.61 -7.38 -0.87
CA TRP A 260 -15.97 -8.45 0.06
C TRP A 260 -16.04 -9.80 -0.63
N ARG A 261 -16.76 -9.87 -1.76
CA ARG A 261 -17.03 -11.13 -2.46
C ARG A 261 -15.77 -11.82 -2.95
N PHE A 262 -14.79 -11.06 -3.45
CA PHE A 262 -13.55 -11.59 -4.02
C PHE A 262 -12.34 -11.41 -3.09
N ASP A 263 -12.56 -11.28 -1.78
CA ASP A 263 -11.52 -11.43 -0.79
C ASP A 263 -11.00 -12.88 -0.78
N ALA A 264 -9.73 -13.07 -1.09
CA ALA A 264 -9.15 -14.41 -1.24
C ALA A 264 -9.27 -15.26 0.02
N THR A 265 -9.03 -14.67 1.20
CA THR A 265 -9.15 -15.38 2.48
C THR A 265 -10.58 -15.83 2.72
N ARG A 266 -11.55 -14.93 2.53
CA ARG A 266 -12.96 -15.24 2.67
C ARG A 266 -13.40 -16.36 1.71
N MET A 267 -13.04 -16.27 0.43
CA MET A 267 -13.41 -17.26 -0.60
C MET A 267 -12.89 -18.65 -0.25
N ILE A 268 -11.67 -18.72 0.27
CA ILE A 268 -11.07 -20.00 0.66
C ILE A 268 -11.71 -20.52 1.95
N GLU A 269 -11.85 -19.69 2.98
CA GLU A 269 -12.43 -20.12 4.26
C GLU A 269 -13.90 -20.55 4.11
N SER A 270 -14.68 -19.88 3.26
CA SER A 270 -16.08 -20.28 2.96
C SER A 270 -16.19 -21.52 2.08
N GLY A 271 -15.14 -21.94 1.38
CA GLY A 271 -15.14 -23.08 0.45
C GLY A 271 -15.67 -22.73 -0.93
N GLU A 272 -15.78 -21.47 -1.26
CA GLU A 272 -16.07 -21.03 -2.63
C GLU A 272 -14.88 -21.29 -3.55
N ALA A 273 -13.67 -20.99 -3.10
CA ALA A 273 -12.43 -21.33 -3.78
C ALA A 273 -11.90 -22.70 -3.30
N ASP A 274 -11.44 -23.51 -4.22
CA ASP A 274 -11.03 -24.89 -4.00
C ASP A 274 -9.57 -25.20 -4.39
N ALA A 275 -8.83 -24.23 -4.94
CA ALA A 275 -7.37 -24.25 -5.08
C ALA A 275 -6.80 -22.81 -5.03
N ALA A 276 -5.53 -22.68 -4.66
CA ALA A 276 -4.87 -21.39 -4.64
C ALA A 276 -3.47 -21.43 -5.26
N LEU A 277 -3.12 -20.32 -5.92
CA LEU A 277 -1.74 -19.94 -6.23
C LEU A 277 -1.37 -18.78 -5.30
N TRP A 278 -0.33 -18.95 -4.49
CA TRP A 278 0.25 -17.91 -3.63
C TRP A 278 1.53 -17.37 -4.21
N ILE A 279 1.66 -16.05 -4.34
CA ILE A 279 2.85 -15.40 -4.90
C ILE A 279 3.42 -14.42 -3.87
N SER A 280 4.69 -14.62 -3.50
CA SER A 280 5.41 -13.85 -2.47
C SER A 280 6.91 -13.79 -2.79
N ALA A 281 7.30 -12.99 -3.81
CA ALA A 281 8.70 -12.87 -4.24
C ALA A 281 9.51 -11.86 -3.43
N TYR A 282 8.87 -10.82 -2.85
CA TYR A 282 9.59 -9.75 -2.13
C TYR A 282 9.91 -10.07 -0.66
N GLY A 283 9.40 -11.17 -0.12
CA GLY A 283 9.65 -11.52 1.28
C GLY A 283 8.92 -12.79 1.72
N PRO A 284 9.18 -13.26 2.93
CA PRO A 284 8.71 -14.54 3.43
C PRO A 284 7.25 -14.51 3.90
N ALA A 285 6.34 -13.93 3.10
CA ALA A 285 4.93 -13.89 3.44
C ALA A 285 4.23 -15.21 3.11
N THR A 286 3.35 -15.65 4.01
CA THR A 286 2.57 -16.90 3.89
C THR A 286 1.08 -16.60 3.76
N PRO A 287 0.30 -17.55 3.18
CA PRO A 287 -1.15 -17.44 3.12
C PRO A 287 -1.78 -17.20 4.52
N PRO A 288 -2.76 -16.29 4.66
CA PRO A 288 -3.38 -16.00 5.95
C PRO A 288 -4.52 -16.96 6.35
N TRP A 289 -5.04 -17.77 5.42
CA TRP A 289 -6.12 -18.71 5.67
C TRP A 289 -5.66 -19.99 6.35
N LYS A 290 -6.57 -20.63 7.07
CA LYS A 290 -6.32 -21.88 7.81
C LYS A 290 -6.86 -23.11 7.09
N LYS A 291 -7.85 -22.92 6.23
CA LYS A 291 -8.47 -24.01 5.49
C LYS A 291 -7.48 -24.73 4.59
N ASN A 292 -7.57 -26.03 4.61
CA ASN A 292 -6.74 -26.90 3.80
C ASN A 292 -7.32 -27.02 2.38
N ILE A 293 -6.63 -26.48 1.41
CA ILE A 293 -6.91 -26.60 -0.03
C ILE A 293 -5.62 -26.90 -0.79
N PRO A 294 -5.67 -27.46 -2.00
CA PRO A 294 -4.51 -27.55 -2.88
C PRO A 294 -3.84 -26.19 -3.05
N LEU A 295 -2.53 -26.12 -2.75
CA LEU A 295 -1.77 -24.88 -2.77
C LEU A 295 -0.54 -25.03 -3.67
N VAL A 296 -0.45 -24.13 -4.64
CA VAL A 296 0.76 -23.85 -5.40
C VAL A 296 1.40 -22.58 -4.84
N ALA A 297 2.71 -22.56 -4.62
CA ALA A 297 3.42 -21.38 -4.13
C ALA A 297 4.59 -21.01 -5.04
N LEU A 298 4.63 -19.74 -5.44
CA LEU A 298 5.80 -19.04 -5.99
C LEU A 298 6.31 -18.11 -4.90
N ALA A 299 7.36 -18.50 -4.19
CA ALA A 299 7.72 -17.81 -2.97
C ALA A 299 9.24 -17.64 -2.83
N SER A 300 9.61 -16.61 -2.06
CA SER A 300 11.00 -16.41 -1.63
C SER A 300 11.55 -17.66 -0.94
N PRO A 301 12.83 -17.99 -1.11
CA PRO A 301 13.47 -19.13 -0.43
C PRO A 301 13.32 -19.12 1.09
N GLN A 302 13.25 -17.93 1.71
CA GLN A 302 13.11 -17.77 3.16
C GLN A 302 11.70 -18.03 3.67
N THR A 303 10.71 -18.28 2.81
CA THR A 303 9.32 -18.47 3.21
C THR A 303 9.16 -19.81 3.93
N ALA A 304 8.79 -19.77 5.21
CA ALA A 304 8.49 -20.95 6.01
C ALA A 304 6.97 -21.14 6.08
N PHE A 305 6.45 -22.07 5.28
CA PHE A 305 5.04 -22.42 5.30
C PHE A 305 4.71 -23.26 6.53
N ALA A 306 3.60 -22.95 7.21
CA ALA A 306 3.09 -23.78 8.29
C ALA A 306 2.68 -25.18 7.81
N ARG A 307 2.26 -25.27 6.56
CA ARG A 307 2.00 -26.49 5.82
C ARG A 307 2.66 -26.39 4.46
N GLU A 308 3.43 -27.39 4.09
CA GLU A 308 4.12 -27.43 2.78
C GLU A 308 3.09 -27.41 1.64
N PRO A 309 3.23 -26.49 0.66
CA PRO A 309 2.42 -26.49 -0.54
C PRO A 309 2.57 -27.77 -1.36
N GLU A 310 1.53 -28.18 -2.10
CA GLU A 310 1.65 -29.32 -3.02
C GLU A 310 2.70 -29.07 -4.09
N VAL A 311 2.79 -27.84 -4.57
CA VAL A 311 3.86 -27.39 -5.47
C VAL A 311 4.47 -26.12 -4.88
N ARG A 312 5.78 -26.13 -4.68
CA ARG A 312 6.57 -24.96 -4.31
C ARG A 312 7.63 -24.71 -5.36
N ILE A 313 7.70 -23.49 -5.86
CA ILE A 313 8.74 -23.01 -6.74
C ILE A 313 9.38 -21.80 -6.06
N GLU A 314 10.66 -21.89 -5.78
CA GLU A 314 11.42 -20.77 -5.22
C GLU A 314 11.72 -19.74 -6.31
N VAL A 315 11.43 -18.49 -6.00
CA VAL A 315 11.60 -17.36 -6.93
C VAL A 315 12.54 -16.32 -6.34
N GLY A 316 13.32 -15.68 -7.19
CA GLY A 316 14.15 -14.55 -6.82
C GLY A 316 13.34 -13.28 -6.59
N CYS A 317 13.93 -12.32 -5.89
CA CYS A 317 13.35 -11.00 -5.65
C CYS A 317 13.50 -10.12 -6.90
N PRO A 318 12.41 -9.65 -7.51
CA PRO A 318 12.48 -8.78 -8.69
C PRO A 318 13.26 -7.49 -8.40
N GLY A 319 14.14 -7.10 -9.32
CA GLY A 319 15.02 -5.93 -9.18
C GLY A 319 16.27 -6.15 -8.31
N ILE A 320 16.43 -7.35 -7.72
CA ILE A 320 17.60 -7.75 -6.92
C ILE A 320 18.25 -8.98 -7.52
N ASP A 321 17.51 -10.08 -7.63
CA ASP A 321 18.04 -11.37 -8.14
C ASP A 321 17.87 -11.52 -9.65
N HIS A 322 16.96 -10.77 -10.23
CA HIS A 322 16.71 -10.67 -11.67
C HIS A 322 16.09 -9.30 -12.01
N ASP A 323 16.03 -8.98 -13.29
CA ASP A 323 15.37 -7.75 -13.75
C ASP A 323 13.92 -7.72 -13.28
N GLY A 324 13.48 -6.54 -12.78
CA GLY A 324 12.11 -6.28 -12.35
C GLY A 324 11.53 -5.10 -13.13
N ALA A 325 10.23 -5.10 -13.34
CA ALA A 325 9.51 -4.02 -14.03
C ALA A 325 8.46 -3.37 -13.11
#